data_aa3be03319de09790699faa92073dfde
#
_entry.id   aa3be03319de09790699faa92073dfde
#
_cell.length_a   1.000
_cell.length_b   1.000
_cell.length_c   1.000
_cell.angle_alpha   90.00
_cell.angle_beta   90.00
_cell.angle_gamma   90.00
#
_symmetry.space_group_name_H-M   'P 1'
#
loop_
_entity.id
_entity.type
_entity.pdbx_description
1 polymer ?
#
loop_
_entity_poly.entity_id
_entity_poly.type
_entity_poly.pdbx_seq_one_letter_code
_entity_poly.pdbx_strand_id
1 'polypeptide(L)'
;MPHEHLFQAVTTWTGAVQGPTKSYETYSREYVVQIEGKAEIKGSAAVPFRGDGSLFNPEDLLLASVSACHMLSYLAIAARAGLVVVAYVDYATATMKFKDGKMRIVEATLRPIVTVATGTDLNRIQDFHHRANAECFIANSVNFPVFHEPETIVLGE
;
A
#
# COMPACT_ATOMS: atom_id res chain seq x y z
N MET A 1 -17.65 11.65 -20.05
CA MET A 1 -16.51 11.13 -20.84
C MET A 1 -15.74 10.15 -19.96
N PRO A 2 -15.34 8.99 -20.45
CA PRO A 2 -14.47 8.12 -19.70
C PRO A 2 -13.15 8.88 -19.47
N HIS A 3 -12.78 9.06 -18.18
CA HIS A 3 -11.49 9.64 -17.84
C HIS A 3 -10.47 8.50 -17.81
N GLU A 4 -9.62 8.46 -18.84
CA GLU A 4 -8.49 7.56 -18.88
C GLU A 4 -7.26 8.25 -18.29
N HIS A 5 -6.56 7.56 -17.39
CA HIS A 5 -5.32 8.04 -16.78
C HIS A 5 -4.23 7.01 -17.02
N LEU A 6 -3.17 7.40 -17.74
CA LEU A 6 -2.02 6.56 -18.02
C LEU A 6 -0.94 6.76 -16.94
N PHE A 7 -0.43 5.67 -16.39
CA PHE A 7 0.72 5.64 -15.49
C PHE A 7 1.87 4.88 -16.15
N GLN A 8 3.11 5.36 -15.96
CA GLN A 8 4.28 4.78 -16.59
C GLN A 8 5.40 4.62 -15.55
N ALA A 9 6.13 3.52 -15.64
CA ALA A 9 7.31 3.25 -14.85
C ALA A 9 8.33 2.48 -15.69
N VAL A 10 9.62 2.69 -15.42
CA VAL A 10 10.73 1.92 -16.00
C VAL A 10 11.39 1.15 -14.87
N THR A 11 11.45 -0.17 -15.00
CA THR A 11 12.14 -1.05 -14.04
C THR A 11 13.40 -1.62 -14.69
N THR A 12 14.54 -1.43 -14.05
CA THR A 12 15.83 -1.90 -14.53
C THR A 12 16.47 -2.83 -13.50
N TRP A 13 16.88 -4.03 -13.92
CA TRP A 13 17.64 -4.93 -13.07
C TRP A 13 19.09 -4.42 -12.94
N THR A 14 19.40 -3.86 -11.80
CA THR A 14 20.74 -3.31 -11.50
C THR A 14 21.70 -4.38 -10.98
N GLY A 15 21.19 -5.49 -10.49
CA GLY A 15 22.01 -6.64 -10.07
C GLY A 15 22.89 -7.24 -11.17
N ALA A 16 22.61 -6.93 -12.43
CA ALA A 16 23.42 -7.37 -13.59
C ALA A 16 24.91 -6.97 -13.49
N VAL A 17 25.24 -5.87 -12.81
CA VAL A 17 26.60 -5.41 -12.61
C VAL A 17 27.43 -6.39 -11.75
N GLN A 18 26.76 -7.22 -10.94
CA GLN A 18 27.39 -8.26 -10.11
C GLN A 18 27.53 -9.59 -10.86
N GLY A 19 26.99 -9.70 -12.05
CA GLY A 19 27.05 -10.86 -12.92
C GLY A 19 25.68 -11.30 -13.44
N PRO A 20 25.68 -12.15 -14.48
CA PRO A 20 24.44 -12.67 -15.08
C PRO A 20 23.76 -13.75 -14.21
N THR A 21 22.54 -14.10 -14.56
CA THR A 21 21.76 -15.15 -13.92
C THR A 21 22.29 -16.55 -14.27
N LYS A 22 23.45 -16.95 -13.72
CA LYS A 22 24.03 -18.27 -13.96
C LYS A 22 23.31 -19.39 -13.21
N SER A 23 22.87 -19.11 -12.00
CA SER A 23 22.05 -20.03 -11.20
C SER A 23 21.13 -19.23 -10.28
N TYR A 24 20.05 -19.85 -9.79
CA TYR A 24 19.12 -19.22 -8.87
C TYR A 24 19.81 -18.67 -7.60
N GLU A 25 20.89 -19.33 -7.15
CA GLU A 25 21.59 -19.00 -5.91
C GLU A 25 22.51 -17.80 -6.02
N THR A 26 22.97 -17.44 -7.22
CA THR A 26 24.16 -16.60 -7.37
C THR A 26 23.92 -15.18 -7.91
N TYR A 27 22.78 -14.89 -8.53
CA TYR A 27 22.53 -13.56 -9.07
C TYR A 27 21.92 -12.61 -8.04
N SER A 28 22.24 -11.31 -8.14
CA SER A 28 21.62 -10.25 -7.34
C SER A 28 20.19 -9.97 -7.82
N ARG A 29 19.26 -9.74 -6.87
CA ARG A 29 17.86 -9.38 -7.13
C ARG A 29 17.63 -7.87 -7.10
N GLU A 30 18.68 -7.08 -7.08
CA GLU A 30 18.56 -5.63 -7.02
C GLU A 30 18.02 -5.05 -8.32
N TYR A 31 17.10 -4.10 -8.16
CA TYR A 31 16.51 -3.34 -9.26
C TYR A 31 16.25 -1.90 -8.85
N VAL A 32 16.02 -1.06 -9.83
CA VAL A 32 15.50 0.30 -9.62
C VAL A 32 14.21 0.50 -10.40
N VAL A 33 13.29 1.27 -9.82
CA VAL A 33 12.09 1.75 -10.50
C VAL A 33 12.21 3.25 -10.66
N GLN A 34 12.04 3.72 -11.87
CA GLN A 34 12.07 5.14 -12.22
C GLN A 34 10.69 5.57 -12.73
N ILE A 35 10.19 6.64 -12.18
CA ILE A 35 8.98 7.33 -12.63
C ILE A 35 9.38 8.76 -12.92
N GLU A 36 9.06 9.27 -14.11
CA GLU A 36 9.45 10.60 -14.53
C GLU A 36 9.06 11.67 -13.50
N GLY A 37 10.01 12.53 -13.15
CA GLY A 37 9.82 13.61 -12.18
C GLY A 37 9.76 13.18 -10.71
N LYS A 38 10.05 11.91 -10.38
CA LYS A 38 10.02 11.38 -9.01
C LYS A 38 11.37 10.79 -8.58
N ALA A 39 11.54 10.67 -7.26
CA ALA A 39 12.69 9.97 -6.70
C ALA A 39 12.69 8.49 -7.12
N GLU A 40 13.87 7.96 -7.38
CA GLU A 40 14.09 6.55 -7.71
C GLU A 40 13.75 5.64 -6.52
N ILE A 41 13.11 4.52 -6.79
CA ILE A 41 12.89 3.45 -5.81
C ILE A 41 13.92 2.36 -6.05
N LYS A 42 14.75 2.07 -5.04
CA LYS A 42 15.66 0.93 -5.03
C LYS A 42 14.99 -0.25 -4.38
N GLY A 43 15.03 -1.39 -5.04
CA GLY A 43 14.35 -2.59 -4.60
C GLY A 43 15.16 -3.88 -4.79
N SER A 44 14.67 -4.93 -4.17
CA SER A 44 15.16 -6.30 -4.29
C SER A 44 13.99 -7.27 -4.11
N ALA A 45 14.24 -8.57 -4.14
CA ALA A 45 13.25 -9.56 -3.71
C ALA A 45 13.15 -9.56 -2.17
N ALA A 46 12.06 -10.13 -1.64
CA ALA A 46 11.96 -10.39 -0.21
C ALA A 46 13.02 -11.42 0.24
N VAL A 47 13.43 -11.34 1.50
CA VAL A 47 14.50 -12.21 2.06
C VAL A 47 14.30 -13.72 1.81
N PRO A 48 13.08 -14.28 1.97
CA PRO A 48 12.84 -15.69 1.65
C PRO A 48 13.13 -16.06 0.19
N PHE A 49 13.14 -15.07 -0.71
CA PHE A 49 13.45 -15.22 -2.15
C PHE A 49 14.86 -14.73 -2.48
N ARG A 50 15.77 -14.74 -1.49
CA ARG A 50 17.20 -14.38 -1.60
C ARG A 50 17.44 -12.91 -1.95
N GLY A 51 16.53 -12.03 -1.57
CA GLY A 51 16.67 -10.58 -1.73
C GLY A 51 17.43 -9.94 -0.56
N ASP A 52 17.71 -8.65 -0.71
CA ASP A 52 18.26 -7.78 0.32
C ASP A 52 17.14 -7.17 1.15
N GLY A 53 17.06 -7.54 2.43
CA GLY A 53 16.04 -7.06 3.35
C GLY A 53 16.15 -5.58 3.74
N SER A 54 17.21 -4.88 3.33
CA SER A 54 17.35 -3.43 3.51
C SER A 54 16.71 -2.60 2.39
N LEU A 55 16.29 -3.26 1.30
CA LEU A 55 15.66 -2.64 0.14
C LEU A 55 14.17 -3.00 0.08
N PHE A 56 13.40 -2.16 -0.59
CA PHE A 56 11.98 -2.44 -0.83
C PHE A 56 11.80 -3.68 -1.69
N ASN A 57 10.83 -4.52 -1.35
CA ASN A 57 10.40 -5.61 -2.22
C ASN A 57 9.03 -5.31 -2.85
N PRO A 58 8.62 -6.02 -3.90
CA PRO A 58 7.34 -5.76 -4.56
C PRO A 58 6.12 -5.91 -3.64
N GLU A 59 6.19 -6.80 -2.65
CA GLU A 59 5.13 -7.05 -1.68
C GLU A 59 4.96 -5.85 -0.74
N ASP A 60 6.06 -5.24 -0.28
CA ASP A 60 6.05 -4.00 0.51
C ASP A 60 5.42 -2.86 -0.28
N LEU A 61 5.80 -2.70 -1.55
CA LEU A 61 5.28 -1.64 -2.42
C LEU A 61 3.79 -1.84 -2.70
N LEU A 62 3.33 -3.06 -2.90
CA LEU A 62 1.92 -3.37 -3.09
C LEU A 62 1.11 -3.06 -1.83
N LEU A 63 1.57 -3.49 -0.65
CA LEU A 63 0.92 -3.20 0.63
C LEU A 63 0.87 -1.69 0.90
N ALA A 64 2.00 -1.00 0.70
CA ALA A 64 2.08 0.46 0.85
C ALA A 64 1.10 1.18 -0.09
N SER A 65 0.93 0.71 -1.33
CA SER A 65 -0.01 1.31 -2.28
C SER A 65 -1.47 1.13 -1.84
N VAL A 66 -1.84 -0.05 -1.32
CA VAL A 66 -3.18 -0.32 -0.76
C VAL A 66 -3.47 0.60 0.42
N SER A 67 -2.54 0.67 1.38
CA SER A 67 -2.65 1.51 2.58
C SER A 67 -2.77 3.00 2.23
N ALA A 68 -1.87 3.51 1.39
CA ALA A 68 -1.88 4.91 0.98
C ALA A 68 -3.17 5.29 0.20
N CYS A 69 -3.64 4.41 -0.69
CA CYS A 69 -4.86 4.65 -1.45
C CYS A 69 -6.09 4.71 -0.54
N HIS A 70 -6.21 3.80 0.44
CA HIS A 70 -7.28 3.84 1.43
C HIS A 70 -7.25 5.14 2.26
N MET A 71 -6.06 5.54 2.74
CA MET A 71 -5.87 6.82 3.45
C MET A 71 -6.36 8.00 2.61
N LEU A 72 -5.92 8.10 1.36
CA LEU A 72 -6.30 9.22 0.48
C LEU A 72 -7.80 9.24 0.20
N SER A 73 -8.44 8.08 0.00
CA SER A 73 -9.89 7.97 -0.14
C SER A 73 -10.63 8.40 1.13
N TYR A 74 -10.16 7.95 2.29
CA TYR A 74 -10.71 8.36 3.59
C TYR A 74 -10.62 9.88 3.80
N LEU A 75 -9.45 10.47 3.58
CA LEU A 75 -9.23 11.90 3.75
C LEU A 75 -10.12 12.73 2.81
N ALA A 76 -10.31 12.26 1.57
CA ALA A 76 -11.19 12.93 0.61
C ALA A 76 -12.66 12.87 1.05
N ILE A 77 -13.14 11.73 1.56
CA ILE A 77 -14.50 11.55 2.10
C ILE A 77 -14.67 12.44 3.33
N ALA A 78 -13.70 12.41 4.25
CA ALA A 78 -13.70 13.23 5.48
C ALA A 78 -13.82 14.73 5.15
N ALA A 79 -12.97 15.22 4.26
CA ALA A 79 -12.95 16.64 3.86
C ALA A 79 -14.28 17.08 3.22
N ARG A 80 -14.85 16.27 2.32
CA ARG A 80 -16.16 16.56 1.70
C ARG A 80 -17.30 16.55 2.71
N ALA A 81 -17.19 15.77 3.78
CA ALA A 81 -18.18 15.72 4.86
C ALA A 81 -17.96 16.81 5.94
N GLY A 82 -16.94 17.64 5.80
CA GLY A 82 -16.58 18.65 6.79
C GLY A 82 -15.96 18.10 8.07
N LEU A 83 -15.45 16.86 8.04
CA LEU A 83 -14.70 16.28 9.15
C LEU A 83 -13.26 16.82 9.13
N VAL A 84 -12.79 17.33 10.26
CA VAL A 84 -11.42 17.80 10.43
C VAL A 84 -10.55 16.65 10.96
N VAL A 85 -9.77 16.05 10.07
CA VAL A 85 -8.75 15.07 10.41
C VAL A 85 -7.43 15.81 10.68
N VAL A 86 -6.80 15.53 11.82
CA VAL A 86 -5.54 16.17 12.22
C VAL A 86 -4.33 15.22 12.16
N ALA A 87 -4.57 13.91 12.18
CA ALA A 87 -3.52 12.91 11.97
C ALA A 87 -4.12 11.61 11.43
N TYR A 88 -3.29 10.85 10.73
CA TYR A 88 -3.61 9.52 10.21
C TYR A 88 -2.34 8.68 10.18
N VAL A 89 -2.39 7.48 10.74
CA VAL A 89 -1.33 6.46 10.62
C VAL A 89 -1.99 5.12 10.40
N ASP A 90 -1.41 4.27 9.54
CA ASP A 90 -1.92 2.93 9.27
C ASP A 90 -0.84 1.88 9.55
N TYR A 91 -1.18 0.89 10.35
CA TYR A 91 -0.34 -0.29 10.65
C TYR A 91 -0.82 -1.48 9.80
N ALA A 92 -0.59 -1.38 8.50
CA ALA A 92 -1.03 -2.37 7.53
C ALA A 92 -0.21 -3.66 7.58
N THR A 93 -0.89 -4.80 7.35
CA THR A 93 -0.25 -6.11 7.19
C THR A 93 -0.84 -6.83 5.98
N ALA A 94 -0.03 -7.68 5.33
CA ALA A 94 -0.48 -8.58 4.28
C ALA A 94 0.05 -9.98 4.54
N THR A 95 -0.74 -10.99 4.17
CA THR A 95 -0.36 -12.40 4.30
C THR A 95 -0.09 -12.98 2.92
N MET A 96 1.13 -13.47 2.70
CA MET A 96 1.49 -14.28 1.53
C MET A 96 1.55 -15.74 1.91
N LYS A 97 0.92 -16.61 1.13
CA LYS A 97 1.00 -18.07 1.30
C LYS A 97 0.72 -18.81 0.01
N PHE A 98 1.06 -20.10 0.00
CA PHE A 98 0.73 -20.98 -1.10
C PHE A 98 -0.77 -21.29 -1.08
N LYS A 99 -1.46 -20.93 -2.16
CA LYS A 99 -2.89 -21.14 -2.34
C LYS A 99 -3.18 -21.37 -3.83
N ASP A 100 -4.05 -22.32 -4.13
CA ASP A 100 -4.47 -22.64 -5.51
C ASP A 100 -3.28 -22.87 -6.46
N GLY A 101 -2.26 -23.60 -5.98
CA GLY A 101 -1.09 -23.98 -6.78
C GLY A 101 -0.02 -22.91 -6.95
N LYS A 102 -0.08 -21.76 -6.26
CA LYS A 102 0.90 -20.67 -6.36
C LYS A 102 1.06 -19.87 -5.07
N MET A 103 2.24 -19.26 -4.91
CA MET A 103 2.47 -18.25 -3.89
C MET A 103 1.75 -16.96 -4.28
N ARG A 104 0.98 -16.38 -3.36
CA ARG A 104 0.28 -15.11 -3.58
C ARG A 104 -0.09 -14.43 -2.26
N ILE A 105 -0.24 -13.13 -2.29
CA ILE A 105 -0.90 -12.41 -1.22
C ILE A 105 -2.37 -12.85 -1.22
N VAL A 106 -2.88 -13.30 -0.08
CA VAL A 106 -4.24 -13.83 0.06
C VAL A 106 -5.16 -12.89 0.81
N GLU A 107 -4.61 -11.94 1.55
CA GLU A 107 -5.35 -10.90 2.26
C GLU A 107 -4.42 -9.75 2.66
N ALA A 108 -4.99 -8.58 2.89
CA ALA A 108 -4.37 -7.46 3.58
C ALA A 108 -5.32 -6.93 4.64
N THR A 109 -4.78 -6.45 5.76
CA THR A 109 -5.55 -5.80 6.83
C THR A 109 -4.92 -4.45 7.14
N LEU A 110 -5.71 -3.40 6.98
CA LEU A 110 -5.37 -2.03 7.34
C LEU A 110 -5.81 -1.76 8.78
N ARG A 111 -4.98 -1.09 9.57
CA ARG A 111 -5.27 -0.70 10.96
C ARG A 111 -5.02 0.79 11.14
N PRO A 112 -5.84 1.64 10.49
CA PRO A 112 -5.67 3.07 10.58
C PRO A 112 -6.07 3.58 11.96
N ILE A 113 -5.22 4.45 12.52
CA ILE A 113 -5.53 5.28 13.68
C ILE A 113 -5.71 6.70 13.16
N VAL A 114 -6.93 7.22 13.27
CA VAL A 114 -7.30 8.54 12.76
C VAL A 114 -7.57 9.47 13.92
N THR A 115 -6.83 10.57 14.01
CA THR A 115 -7.10 11.62 15.00
C THR A 115 -7.95 12.71 14.36
N VAL A 116 -9.07 13.04 15.00
CA VAL A 116 -10.02 14.06 14.56
C VAL A 116 -10.11 15.21 15.55
N ALA A 117 -10.57 16.37 15.10
CA ALA A 117 -10.71 17.54 15.95
C ALA A 117 -11.74 17.34 17.07
N THR A 118 -11.53 18.05 18.18
CA THR A 118 -12.46 18.16 19.31
C THR A 118 -13.89 18.45 18.85
N GLY A 119 -14.88 17.82 19.50
CA GLY A 119 -16.31 18.02 19.21
C GLY A 119 -16.81 17.27 17.98
N THR A 120 -16.02 16.37 17.42
CA THR A 120 -16.44 15.51 16.31
C THR A 120 -17.52 14.54 16.77
N ASP A 121 -18.66 14.48 16.04
CA ASP A 121 -19.68 13.45 16.23
C ASP A 121 -19.21 12.13 15.56
N LEU A 122 -18.77 11.18 16.40
CA LEU A 122 -18.25 9.89 15.93
C LEU A 122 -19.32 9.05 15.21
N ASN A 123 -20.61 9.26 15.46
CA ASN A 123 -21.66 8.53 14.75
C ASN A 123 -21.69 8.88 13.26
N ARG A 124 -21.28 10.10 12.88
CA ARG A 124 -21.26 10.56 11.48
C ARG A 124 -20.15 9.91 10.65
N ILE A 125 -19.13 9.36 11.28
CA ILE A 125 -17.90 8.88 10.61
C ILE A 125 -17.73 7.37 10.63
N GLN A 126 -18.65 6.63 11.26
CA GLN A 126 -18.59 5.16 11.38
C GLN A 126 -18.46 4.46 10.03
N ASP A 127 -19.09 4.99 8.98
CA ASP A 127 -19.11 4.40 7.64
C ASP A 127 -17.93 4.85 6.74
N PHE A 128 -17.11 5.82 7.16
CA PHE A 128 -16.11 6.43 6.28
C PHE A 128 -15.04 5.45 5.83
N HIS A 129 -14.58 4.54 6.69
CA HIS A 129 -13.61 3.52 6.31
C HIS A 129 -14.20 2.49 5.34
N HIS A 130 -15.45 2.12 5.51
CA HIS A 130 -16.15 1.22 4.58
C HIS A 130 -16.27 1.87 3.20
N ARG A 131 -16.69 3.13 3.14
CA ARG A 131 -16.76 3.92 1.90
C ARG A 131 -15.37 4.10 1.27
N ALA A 132 -14.36 4.42 2.08
CA ALA A 132 -12.98 4.55 1.60
C ALA A 132 -12.47 3.26 0.96
N ASN A 133 -12.77 2.10 1.54
CA ASN A 133 -12.42 0.81 0.95
C ASN A 133 -13.17 0.56 -0.38
N ALA A 134 -14.44 0.90 -0.44
CA ALA A 134 -15.24 0.76 -1.66
C ALA A 134 -14.78 1.70 -2.80
N GLU A 135 -14.31 2.89 -2.46
CA GLU A 135 -13.83 3.90 -3.42
C GLU A 135 -12.31 3.80 -3.70
N CYS A 136 -11.56 2.96 -2.97
CA CYS A 136 -10.12 2.82 -3.12
C CYS A 136 -9.77 2.13 -4.44
N PHE A 137 -9.12 2.84 -5.35
CA PHE A 137 -8.75 2.34 -6.67
C PHE A 137 -7.87 1.10 -6.60
N ILE A 138 -6.90 1.08 -5.68
CA ILE A 138 -5.98 -0.04 -5.53
C ILE A 138 -6.68 -1.25 -4.91
N ALA A 139 -7.55 -1.07 -3.89
CA ALA A 139 -8.33 -2.17 -3.33
C ALA A 139 -9.25 -2.81 -4.40
N ASN A 140 -9.80 -2.00 -5.31
CA ASN A 140 -10.60 -2.49 -6.45
C ASN A 140 -9.76 -3.13 -7.57
N SER A 141 -8.43 -3.06 -7.51
CA SER A 141 -7.51 -3.57 -8.54
C SER A 141 -6.76 -4.82 -8.12
N VAL A 142 -6.88 -5.25 -6.87
CA VAL A 142 -6.26 -6.48 -6.35
C VAL A 142 -7.27 -7.63 -6.29
N ASN A 143 -6.79 -8.88 -6.31
CA ASN A 143 -7.61 -10.08 -6.31
C ASN A 143 -7.67 -10.78 -4.94
N PHE A 144 -7.41 -10.05 -3.88
CA PHE A 144 -7.51 -10.52 -2.49
C PHE A 144 -8.33 -9.52 -1.66
N PRO A 145 -8.98 -9.96 -0.58
CA PRO A 145 -9.73 -9.07 0.30
C PRO A 145 -8.81 -8.09 1.04
N VAL A 146 -9.26 -6.85 1.15
CA VAL A 146 -8.64 -5.80 1.96
C VAL A 146 -9.59 -5.50 3.13
N PHE A 147 -9.20 -5.96 4.31
CA PHE A 147 -9.93 -5.71 5.56
C PHE A 147 -9.45 -4.41 6.21
N HIS A 148 -10.26 -3.84 7.09
CA HIS A 148 -9.89 -2.68 7.88
C HIS A 148 -10.41 -2.80 9.32
N GLU A 149 -9.54 -2.49 10.28
CA GLU A 149 -9.76 -2.48 11.72
C GLU A 149 -9.38 -1.10 12.26
N PRO A 150 -10.21 -0.06 12.00
CA PRO A 150 -9.86 1.32 12.31
C PRO A 150 -10.05 1.67 13.78
N GLU A 151 -9.26 2.63 14.25
CA GLU A 151 -9.44 3.33 15.52
C GLU A 151 -9.57 4.84 15.26
N THR A 152 -10.47 5.52 15.98
CA THR A 152 -10.61 6.98 15.93
C THR A 152 -10.35 7.58 17.28
N ILE A 153 -9.47 8.59 17.32
CA ILE A 153 -9.10 9.36 18.52
C ILE A 153 -9.63 10.78 18.35
N VAL A 154 -10.34 11.29 19.35
CA VAL A 154 -10.76 12.70 19.39
C VAL A 154 -9.67 13.51 20.10
N LEU A 155 -9.21 14.59 19.46
CA LEU A 155 -8.18 15.45 20.02
C LEU A 155 -8.66 16.11 21.32
N GLY A 156 -7.91 15.92 22.41
CA GLY A 156 -8.19 16.55 23.71
C GLY A 156 -9.13 15.77 24.64
N GLU A 157 -9.43 14.53 24.32
CA GLU A 157 -10.06 13.55 25.24
C GLU A 157 -9.05 12.59 25.87
#